data_66a1d9ce8d6c6aaced22169ce40a5085
#
_entry.id   66a1d9ce8d6c6aaced22169ce40a5085
#
_cell.length_a   1.000
_cell.length_b   1.000
_cell.length_c   1.000
_cell.angle_alpha   90.00
_cell.angle_beta   90.00
_cell.angle_gamma   90.00
#
_symmetry.space_group_name_H-M   'P 1'
#
loop_
_entity.id
_entity.type
_entity.pdbx_description
1 polymer ?
#
loop_
_entity_poly.entity_id
_entity_poly.type
_entity_poly.pdbx_seq_one_letter_code
_entity_poly.pdbx_strand_id
1 'polypeptide(L)'
;KSQKTAIKESVRYCMVFAAMLLLLAALVVWNINSGSVPLTVRQVAEILFGAGREETAGVIVWQIRLPRICAAVILGGALSGFLLQTFFSNPIAGPFVLGISSGAKLFVALVMIWFLGRGMAIGSWAMVAAAFAGSMLSMGFVLLAARKVNQMSMLVVCGVMISYICSAVTDFVVTFADDSNIVNLHNWSLGSFSGISWEQVQVMSGLVAAAVLLVFAMSKQIGAYQLGENYARSMGV
;
A
#
# COMPACT_ATOMS: atom_id res chain seq x y z
N LYS A 1 5.76 -16.41 39.98
CA LYS A 1 5.86 -15.01 39.53
C LYS A 1 5.75 -14.89 37.97
N SER A 2 6.38 -15.80 37.20
CA SER A 2 6.38 -15.83 35.73
C SER A 2 4.97 -15.90 35.12
N GLN A 3 4.09 -16.76 35.61
CA GLN A 3 2.76 -16.96 35.03
C GLN A 3 1.82 -15.74 35.19
N LYS A 4 1.91 -15.01 36.30
CA LYS A 4 1.16 -13.76 36.52
C LYS A 4 1.61 -12.64 35.61
N THR A 5 2.90 -12.58 35.27
CA THR A 5 3.48 -11.59 34.34
C THR A 5 3.02 -11.88 32.93
N ALA A 6 3.05 -13.13 32.46
CA ALA A 6 2.59 -13.53 31.13
C ALA A 6 1.08 -13.27 30.94
N ILE A 7 0.24 -13.53 31.94
CA ILE A 7 -1.19 -13.21 31.87
C ILE A 7 -1.41 -11.69 31.78
N LYS A 8 -0.65 -10.90 32.55
CA LYS A 8 -0.75 -9.43 32.50
C LYS A 8 -0.32 -8.83 31.15
N GLU A 9 0.69 -9.43 30.53
CA GLU A 9 1.13 -9.05 29.17
C GLU A 9 0.09 -9.42 28.13
N SER A 10 -0.45 -10.63 28.18
CA SER A 10 -1.51 -11.09 27.27
C SER A 10 -2.76 -10.20 27.36
N VAL A 11 -3.20 -9.86 28.57
CA VAL A 11 -4.32 -8.93 28.78
C VAL A 11 -4.01 -7.54 28.20
N ARG A 12 -2.78 -7.04 28.39
CA ARG A 12 -2.37 -5.76 27.81
C ARG A 12 -2.42 -5.77 26.28
N TYR A 13 -1.94 -6.84 25.64
CA TYR A 13 -2.03 -6.98 24.19
C TYR A 13 -3.49 -7.03 23.71
N CYS A 14 -4.33 -7.83 24.36
CA CYS A 14 -5.76 -7.88 24.04
C CYS A 14 -6.44 -6.50 24.18
N MET A 15 -6.11 -5.74 25.22
CA MET A 15 -6.66 -4.39 25.41
C MET A 15 -6.19 -3.43 24.31
N VAL A 16 -4.91 -3.48 23.91
CA VAL A 16 -4.38 -2.65 22.83
C VAL A 16 -5.05 -3.01 21.50
N PHE A 17 -5.18 -4.29 21.18
CA PHE A 17 -5.88 -4.74 19.97
C PHE A 17 -7.36 -4.32 19.97
N ALA A 18 -8.05 -4.48 21.08
CA ALA A 18 -9.44 -4.04 21.22
C ALA A 18 -9.57 -2.52 21.04
N ALA A 19 -8.68 -1.73 21.63
CA ALA A 19 -8.64 -0.29 21.47
C ALA A 19 -8.39 0.12 20.01
N MET A 20 -7.47 -0.55 19.32
CA MET A 20 -7.21 -0.30 17.89
C MET A 20 -8.40 -0.65 17.02
N LEU A 21 -9.09 -1.77 17.29
CA LEU A 21 -10.30 -2.15 16.56
C LEU A 21 -11.45 -1.15 16.78
N LEU A 22 -11.63 -0.68 18.00
CA LEU A 22 -12.62 0.35 18.33
C LEU A 22 -12.29 1.68 17.63
N LEU A 23 -11.01 2.07 17.63
CA LEU A 23 -10.56 3.26 16.91
C LEU A 23 -10.80 3.12 15.39
N LEU A 24 -10.47 1.97 14.81
CA LEU A 24 -10.74 1.69 13.39
C LEU A 24 -12.23 1.78 13.09
N ALA A 25 -13.08 1.15 13.90
CA ALA A 25 -14.53 1.22 13.74
C ALA A 25 -15.04 2.67 13.83
N ALA A 26 -14.56 3.45 14.79
CA ALA A 26 -14.91 4.86 14.92
C ALA A 26 -14.47 5.68 13.71
N LEU A 27 -13.27 5.45 13.17
CA LEU A 27 -12.76 6.10 11.96
C LEU A 27 -13.56 5.73 10.72
N VAL A 28 -13.97 4.46 10.58
CA VAL A 28 -14.85 4.00 9.50
C VAL A 28 -16.19 4.74 9.55
N VAL A 29 -16.84 4.77 10.72
CA VAL A 29 -18.11 5.49 10.92
C VAL A 29 -17.93 6.97 10.62
N TRP A 30 -16.86 7.59 11.12
CA TRP A 30 -16.57 8.99 10.82
C TRP A 30 -16.40 9.22 9.31
N ASN A 31 -15.63 8.37 8.63
CA ASN A 31 -15.38 8.52 7.18
C ASN A 31 -16.67 8.35 6.36
N ILE A 32 -17.54 7.40 6.75
CA ILE A 32 -18.85 7.23 6.09
C ILE A 32 -19.74 8.45 6.27
N ASN A 33 -19.71 9.11 7.42
CA ASN A 33 -20.54 10.29 7.69
C ASN A 33 -19.93 11.57 7.10
N SER A 34 -18.61 11.64 6.98
CA SER A 34 -17.87 12.81 6.52
C SER A 34 -17.82 12.86 4.99
N GLY A 35 -18.19 13.97 4.38
CA GLY A 35 -18.12 14.18 2.94
C GLY A 35 -18.92 15.41 2.50
N SER A 36 -18.90 15.69 1.19
CA SER A 36 -19.61 16.85 0.59
C SER A 36 -21.13 16.84 0.83
N VAL A 37 -21.72 15.65 1.04
CA VAL A 37 -23.13 15.49 1.44
C VAL A 37 -23.12 14.97 2.88
N PRO A 38 -23.56 15.79 3.86
CA PRO A 38 -23.62 15.35 5.25
C PRO A 38 -24.75 14.32 5.41
N LEU A 39 -24.38 13.14 5.93
CA LEU A 39 -25.31 12.06 6.25
C LEU A 39 -25.24 11.80 7.75
N THR A 40 -26.38 11.55 8.38
CA THR A 40 -26.42 11.15 9.78
C THR A 40 -26.08 9.66 9.93
N VAL A 41 -25.52 9.27 11.08
CA VAL A 41 -25.22 7.86 11.38
C VAL A 41 -26.44 6.96 11.19
N ARG A 42 -27.63 7.46 11.56
CA ARG A 42 -28.90 6.75 11.40
C ARG A 42 -29.24 6.49 9.94
N GLN A 43 -29.13 7.52 9.08
CA GLN A 43 -29.37 7.39 7.63
C GLN A 43 -28.39 6.40 6.99
N VAL A 44 -27.12 6.47 7.38
CA VAL A 44 -26.11 5.51 6.89
C VAL A 44 -26.46 4.10 7.32
N ALA A 45 -26.89 3.88 8.56
CA ALA A 45 -27.31 2.56 9.03
C ALA A 45 -28.55 2.07 8.25
N GLU A 46 -29.56 2.90 8.06
CA GLU A 46 -30.76 2.55 7.28
C GLU A 46 -30.41 2.17 5.83
N ILE A 47 -29.48 2.90 5.19
CA ILE A 47 -28.99 2.62 3.83
C ILE A 47 -28.21 1.29 3.80
N LEU A 48 -27.37 1.03 4.78
CA LEU A 48 -26.58 -0.23 4.85
C LEU A 48 -27.49 -1.45 5.05
N PHE A 49 -28.58 -1.32 5.80
CA PHE A 49 -29.58 -2.37 6.02
C PHE A 49 -30.64 -2.46 4.92
N GLY A 50 -30.52 -1.70 3.84
CA GLY A 50 -31.30 -1.86 2.61
C GLY A 50 -32.37 -0.81 2.36
N ALA A 51 -32.54 0.18 3.22
CA ALA A 51 -33.48 1.27 3.00
C ALA A 51 -32.85 2.37 2.09
N GLY A 52 -33.55 2.83 1.05
CA GLY A 52 -33.12 3.99 0.26
C GLY A 52 -31.87 3.77 -0.60
N ARG A 53 -31.56 2.56 -1.02
CA ARG A 53 -30.37 2.22 -1.85
C ARG A 53 -30.34 2.92 -3.20
N GLU A 54 -31.51 3.16 -3.79
CA GLU A 54 -31.67 3.82 -5.10
C GLU A 54 -31.73 5.35 -4.99
N GLU A 55 -31.86 5.89 -3.79
CA GLU A 55 -31.79 7.32 -3.57
C GLU A 55 -30.36 7.84 -3.72
N THR A 56 -30.21 9.13 -4.02
CA THR A 56 -28.90 9.80 -4.18
C THR A 56 -27.95 9.50 -3.00
N ALA A 57 -28.47 9.50 -1.77
CA ALA A 57 -27.71 9.18 -0.57
C ALA A 57 -27.21 7.72 -0.56
N GLY A 58 -28.05 6.78 -1.00
CA GLY A 58 -27.70 5.37 -1.12
C GLY A 58 -26.61 5.13 -2.15
N VAL A 59 -26.72 5.75 -3.32
CA VAL A 59 -25.70 5.68 -4.37
C VAL A 59 -24.35 6.24 -3.87
N ILE A 60 -24.35 7.37 -3.16
CA ILE A 60 -23.12 7.95 -2.60
C ILE A 60 -22.47 7.00 -1.59
N VAL A 61 -23.24 6.39 -0.70
CA VAL A 61 -22.70 5.44 0.29
C VAL A 61 -22.16 4.19 -0.38
N TRP A 62 -22.93 3.56 -1.26
CA TRP A 62 -22.59 2.27 -1.85
C TRP A 62 -21.57 2.35 -2.99
N GLN A 63 -21.61 3.40 -3.84
CA GLN A 63 -20.76 3.49 -5.04
C GLN A 63 -19.51 4.33 -4.82
N ILE A 64 -19.50 5.21 -3.80
CA ILE A 64 -18.37 6.13 -3.59
C ILE A 64 -17.68 5.87 -2.26
N ARG A 65 -18.42 5.87 -1.13
CA ARG A 65 -17.82 5.84 0.21
C ARG A 65 -17.35 4.45 0.61
N LEU A 66 -18.18 3.44 0.42
CA LEU A 66 -17.82 2.05 0.79
C LEU A 66 -16.63 1.49 0.03
N PRO A 67 -16.55 1.59 -1.32
CA PRO A 67 -15.37 1.10 -2.04
C PRO A 67 -14.07 1.76 -1.56
N ARG A 68 -14.11 3.07 -1.31
CA ARG A 68 -12.98 3.84 -0.81
C ARG A 68 -12.50 3.35 0.56
N ILE A 69 -13.43 3.11 1.49
CA ILE A 69 -13.12 2.60 2.83
C ILE A 69 -12.59 1.18 2.76
N CYS A 70 -13.24 0.32 1.99
CA CYS A 70 -12.78 -1.05 1.80
C CYS A 70 -11.35 -1.09 1.25
N ALA A 71 -11.05 -0.29 0.22
CA ALA A 71 -9.71 -0.17 -0.33
C ALA A 71 -8.70 0.31 0.72
N ALA A 72 -9.04 1.33 1.50
CA ALA A 72 -8.16 1.84 2.56
C ALA A 72 -7.87 0.79 3.64
N VAL A 73 -8.87 0.02 4.06
CA VAL A 73 -8.70 -1.06 5.05
C VAL A 73 -7.85 -2.20 4.47
N ILE A 74 -8.13 -2.63 3.24
CA ILE A 74 -7.39 -3.73 2.58
C ILE A 74 -5.92 -3.37 2.38
N LEU A 75 -5.64 -2.19 1.83
CA LEU A 75 -4.28 -1.75 1.57
C LEU A 75 -3.54 -1.36 2.85
N GLY A 76 -4.25 -0.77 3.83
CA GLY A 76 -3.67 -0.48 5.15
C GLY A 76 -3.32 -1.73 5.95
N GLY A 77 -4.08 -2.81 5.77
CA GLY A 77 -3.81 -4.12 6.37
C GLY A 77 -2.75 -4.95 5.63
N ALA A 78 -2.26 -4.48 4.48
CA ALA A 78 -1.27 -5.21 3.69
C ALA A 78 0.06 -5.40 4.46
N LEU A 79 0.61 -6.62 4.41
CA LEU A 79 1.75 -7.05 5.22
C LEU A 79 3.13 -6.62 4.67
N SER A 80 3.18 -5.80 3.62
CA SER A 80 4.44 -5.43 2.95
C SER A 80 5.45 -4.77 3.90
N GLY A 81 4.98 -3.87 4.76
CA GLY A 81 5.84 -3.23 5.76
C GLY A 81 6.42 -4.23 6.76
N PHE A 82 5.61 -5.14 7.27
CA PHE A 82 6.05 -6.17 8.21
C PHE A 82 7.16 -7.07 7.62
N LEU A 83 7.00 -7.51 6.37
CA LEU A 83 8.00 -8.35 5.69
C LEU A 83 9.34 -7.63 5.55
N LEU A 84 9.33 -6.37 5.12
CA LEU A 84 10.55 -5.58 4.98
C LEU A 84 11.20 -5.28 6.32
N GLN A 85 10.41 -4.95 7.34
CA GLN A 85 10.91 -4.71 8.69
C GLN A 85 11.56 -5.97 9.29
N THR A 86 10.98 -7.14 9.05
CA THR A 86 11.53 -8.43 9.46
C THR A 86 12.85 -8.72 8.72
N PHE A 87 12.88 -8.55 7.41
CA PHE A 87 14.05 -8.81 6.58
C PHE A 87 15.25 -7.91 6.94
N PHE A 88 15.00 -6.62 7.14
CA PHE A 88 16.04 -5.67 7.52
C PHE A 88 16.34 -5.65 9.03
N SER A 89 15.57 -6.39 9.84
CA SER A 89 15.59 -6.31 11.31
C SER A 89 15.49 -4.86 11.81
N ASN A 90 14.73 -4.03 11.08
CA ASN A 90 14.61 -2.61 11.32
C ASN A 90 13.13 -2.17 11.24
N PRO A 91 12.55 -1.62 12.33
CA PRO A 91 11.14 -1.23 12.35
C PRO A 91 10.81 -0.03 11.46
N ILE A 92 11.81 0.68 10.93
CA ILE A 92 11.62 1.85 10.06
C ILE A 92 11.67 1.45 8.57
N ALA A 93 12.11 0.22 8.26
CA ALA A 93 12.24 -0.22 6.87
C ALA A 93 10.86 -0.27 6.17
N GLY A 94 10.78 0.38 5.03
CA GLY A 94 9.59 0.43 4.18
C GLY A 94 9.94 0.33 2.70
N PRO A 95 8.94 0.18 1.82
CA PRO A 95 9.16 0.05 0.36
C PRO A 95 9.93 1.22 -0.28
N PHE A 96 9.86 2.41 0.31
CA PHE A 96 10.59 3.59 -0.13
C PHE A 96 12.11 3.38 -0.12
N VAL A 97 12.61 2.66 0.89
CA VAL A 97 14.04 2.40 1.08
C VAL A 97 14.64 1.60 -0.09
N LEU A 98 13.83 0.78 -0.76
CA LEU A 98 14.26 -0.04 -1.89
C LEU A 98 14.02 0.61 -3.27
N GLY A 99 13.63 1.87 -3.33
CA GLY A 99 13.41 2.58 -4.58
C GLY A 99 12.16 2.17 -5.37
N ILE A 100 11.32 1.30 -4.82
CA ILE A 100 10.14 0.73 -5.48
C ILE A 100 9.17 1.86 -5.88
N SER A 101 8.89 2.80 -4.97
CA SER A 101 7.97 3.91 -5.21
C SER A 101 8.50 4.90 -6.26
N SER A 102 9.80 5.18 -6.27
CA SER A 102 10.42 6.07 -7.25
C SER A 102 10.41 5.47 -8.65
N GLY A 103 10.65 4.16 -8.76
CA GLY A 103 10.51 3.44 -10.02
C GLY A 103 9.09 3.42 -10.55
N ALA A 104 8.10 3.20 -9.67
CA ALA A 104 6.70 3.30 -10.02
C ALA A 104 6.35 4.68 -10.58
N LYS A 105 6.77 5.76 -9.88
CA LYS A 105 6.53 7.14 -10.29
C LYS A 105 7.16 7.46 -11.65
N LEU A 106 8.39 7.01 -11.89
CA LEU A 106 9.07 7.20 -13.16
C LEU A 106 8.28 6.60 -14.33
N PHE A 107 7.86 5.34 -14.20
CA PHE A 107 7.12 4.67 -15.28
C PHE A 107 5.74 5.28 -15.52
N VAL A 108 5.05 5.68 -14.47
CA VAL A 108 3.79 6.40 -14.59
C VAL A 108 4.00 7.74 -15.28
N ALA A 109 5.04 8.49 -14.93
CA ALA A 109 5.38 9.75 -15.59
C ALA A 109 5.62 9.55 -17.09
N LEU A 110 6.41 8.56 -17.48
CA LEU A 110 6.68 8.22 -18.88
C LEU A 110 5.38 7.88 -19.64
N VAL A 111 4.53 7.05 -19.06
CA VAL A 111 3.25 6.66 -19.67
C VAL A 111 2.32 7.86 -19.76
N MET A 112 2.19 8.68 -18.74
CA MET A 112 1.35 9.87 -18.75
C MET A 112 1.78 10.85 -19.83
N ILE A 113 3.06 11.20 -19.89
CA ILE A 113 3.58 12.16 -20.87
C ILE A 113 3.42 11.62 -22.28
N TRP A 114 3.69 10.31 -22.49
CA TRP A 114 3.55 9.70 -23.80
C TRP A 114 2.12 9.68 -24.33
N PHE A 115 1.15 9.30 -23.51
CA PHE A 115 -0.25 9.17 -23.92
C PHE A 115 -0.95 10.53 -23.99
N LEU A 116 -0.80 11.37 -22.96
CA LEU A 116 -1.45 12.68 -22.90
C LEU A 116 -0.87 13.63 -23.95
N GLY A 117 0.45 13.57 -24.23
CA GLY A 117 1.06 14.34 -25.32
C GLY A 117 0.53 13.98 -26.73
N ARG A 118 -0.20 12.86 -26.84
CA ARG A 118 -0.92 12.45 -28.06
C ARG A 118 -2.44 12.66 -28.00
N GLY A 119 -2.93 13.32 -26.96
CA GLY A 119 -4.36 13.56 -26.75
C GLY A 119 -5.16 12.30 -26.40
N MET A 120 -4.50 11.22 -25.96
CA MET A 120 -5.16 9.98 -25.60
C MET A 120 -5.44 9.94 -24.08
N ALA A 121 -6.67 9.58 -23.71
CA ALA A 121 -7.02 9.34 -22.31
C ALA A 121 -6.35 8.05 -21.80
N ILE A 122 -5.77 8.11 -20.60
CA ILE A 122 -5.13 6.96 -19.97
C ILE A 122 -6.12 6.27 -19.02
N GLY A 123 -6.38 5.00 -19.24
CA GLY A 123 -7.17 4.18 -18.32
C GLY A 123 -6.40 3.90 -17.03
N SER A 124 -7.12 3.80 -15.92
CA SER A 124 -6.54 3.48 -14.59
C SER A 124 -5.68 2.21 -14.60
N TRP A 125 -6.06 1.21 -15.36
CA TRP A 125 -5.31 -0.05 -15.49
C TRP A 125 -3.94 0.12 -16.15
N ALA A 126 -3.83 1.01 -17.15
CA ALA A 126 -2.54 1.31 -17.76
C ALA A 126 -1.58 1.96 -16.77
N MET A 127 -2.09 2.84 -15.91
CA MET A 127 -1.31 3.46 -14.83
C MET A 127 -0.85 2.43 -13.78
N VAL A 128 -1.74 1.52 -13.39
CA VAL A 128 -1.41 0.42 -12.45
C VAL A 128 -0.33 -0.48 -13.06
N ALA A 129 -0.47 -0.88 -14.32
CA ALA A 129 0.52 -1.70 -15.02
C ALA A 129 1.88 -0.99 -15.14
N ALA A 130 1.89 0.30 -15.47
CA ALA A 130 3.11 1.11 -15.52
C ALA A 130 3.80 1.20 -14.15
N ALA A 131 3.03 1.50 -13.09
CA ALA A 131 3.54 1.56 -11.74
C ALA A 131 4.14 0.21 -11.29
N PHE A 132 3.46 -0.89 -11.59
CA PHE A 132 3.92 -2.23 -11.27
C PHE A 132 5.21 -2.58 -12.03
N ALA A 133 5.26 -2.31 -13.33
CA ALA A 133 6.46 -2.53 -14.15
C ALA A 133 7.67 -1.73 -13.63
N GLY A 134 7.48 -0.45 -13.32
CA GLY A 134 8.51 0.40 -12.73
C GLY A 134 9.00 -0.09 -11.38
N SER A 135 8.07 -0.53 -10.52
CA SER A 135 8.39 -1.13 -9.22
C SER A 135 9.22 -2.41 -9.38
N MET A 136 8.83 -3.29 -10.30
CA MET A 136 9.53 -4.55 -10.58
C MET A 136 10.94 -4.31 -11.13
N LEU A 137 11.10 -3.36 -12.03
CA LEU A 137 12.41 -3.02 -12.56
C LEU A 137 13.33 -2.44 -11.48
N SER A 138 12.85 -1.49 -10.67
CA SER A 138 13.63 -0.97 -9.54
C SER A 138 14.04 -2.07 -8.57
N MET A 139 13.11 -2.95 -8.19
CA MET A 139 13.41 -4.08 -7.32
C MET A 139 14.38 -5.06 -7.97
N GLY A 140 14.25 -5.30 -9.28
CA GLY A 140 15.17 -6.12 -10.05
C GLY A 140 16.61 -5.60 -9.98
N PHE A 141 16.83 -4.29 -10.11
CA PHE A 141 18.15 -3.66 -9.95
C PHE A 141 18.70 -3.85 -8.53
N VAL A 142 17.88 -3.66 -7.50
CA VAL A 142 18.29 -3.88 -6.11
C VAL A 142 18.69 -5.34 -5.89
N LEU A 143 17.91 -6.30 -6.41
CA LEU A 143 18.23 -7.73 -6.30
C LEU A 143 19.51 -8.11 -7.06
N LEU A 144 19.77 -7.50 -8.22
CA LEU A 144 21.04 -7.71 -8.96
C LEU A 144 22.23 -7.14 -8.19
N ALA A 145 22.08 -5.96 -7.58
CA ALA A 145 23.10 -5.37 -6.71
C ALA A 145 23.33 -6.26 -5.46
N ALA A 146 22.27 -6.80 -4.88
CA ALA A 146 22.35 -7.69 -3.72
C ALA A 146 23.23 -8.91 -3.92
N ARG A 147 23.32 -9.43 -5.17
CA ARG A 147 24.21 -10.57 -5.50
C ARG A 147 25.69 -10.26 -5.32
N LYS A 148 26.08 -8.99 -5.33
CA LYS A 148 27.48 -8.54 -5.21
C LYS A 148 27.79 -7.92 -3.85
N VAL A 149 26.79 -7.78 -2.99
CA VAL A 149 26.89 -7.06 -1.72
C VAL A 149 26.54 -8.00 -0.58
N ASN A 150 27.46 -8.16 0.37
CA ASN A 150 27.30 -9.07 1.51
C ASN A 150 26.74 -8.39 2.77
N GLN A 151 26.40 -7.09 2.70
CA GLN A 151 25.95 -6.33 3.87
C GLN A 151 24.57 -5.72 3.61
N MET A 152 23.65 -5.90 4.54
CA MET A 152 22.29 -5.34 4.48
C MET A 152 22.27 -3.80 4.36
N SER A 153 23.21 -3.11 5.01
CA SER A 153 23.35 -1.66 4.91
C SER A 153 23.62 -1.17 3.49
N MET A 154 24.43 -1.92 2.74
CA MET A 154 24.73 -1.59 1.34
C MET A 154 23.51 -1.81 0.43
N LEU A 155 22.65 -2.76 0.73
CA LEU A 155 21.40 -2.97 0.00
C LEU A 155 20.47 -1.76 0.13
N VAL A 156 20.38 -1.20 1.33
CA VAL A 156 19.65 0.05 1.60
C VAL A 156 20.24 1.21 0.79
N VAL A 157 21.56 1.34 0.78
CA VAL A 157 22.25 2.38 -0.01
C VAL A 157 21.94 2.22 -1.50
N CYS A 158 22.01 1.00 -2.05
CA CYS A 158 21.63 0.74 -3.44
C CYS A 158 20.18 1.14 -3.74
N GLY A 159 19.23 0.84 -2.85
CA GLY A 159 17.84 1.22 -2.99
C GLY A 159 17.65 2.74 -3.01
N VAL A 160 18.31 3.45 -2.10
CA VAL A 160 18.29 4.91 -2.05
C VAL A 160 18.90 5.53 -3.31
N MET A 161 20.03 5.00 -3.79
CA MET A 161 20.65 5.47 -5.04
C MET A 161 19.73 5.29 -6.24
N ILE A 162 19.07 4.13 -6.37
CA ILE A 162 18.07 3.89 -7.42
C ILE A 162 16.90 4.88 -7.29
N SER A 163 16.45 5.17 -6.08
CA SER A 163 15.42 6.19 -5.83
C SER A 163 15.83 7.56 -6.38
N TYR A 164 17.05 7.99 -6.10
CA TYR A 164 17.56 9.27 -6.61
C TYR A 164 17.69 9.29 -8.13
N ILE A 165 18.18 8.20 -8.73
CA ILE A 165 18.28 8.09 -10.19
C ILE A 165 16.90 8.16 -10.82
N CYS A 166 15.93 7.38 -10.33
CA CYS A 166 14.55 7.41 -10.84
C CYS A 166 13.92 8.80 -10.68
N SER A 167 14.14 9.46 -9.53
CA SER A 167 13.62 10.81 -9.30
C SER A 167 14.26 11.83 -10.24
N ALA A 168 15.57 11.81 -10.40
CA ALA A 168 16.27 12.73 -11.30
C ALA A 168 15.81 12.56 -12.77
N VAL A 169 15.63 11.31 -13.22
CA VAL A 169 15.08 11.04 -14.56
C VAL A 169 13.63 11.51 -14.66
N THR A 170 12.82 11.31 -13.62
CA THR A 170 11.42 11.79 -13.57
C THR A 170 11.39 13.31 -13.69
N ASP A 171 12.17 14.02 -12.91
CA ASP A 171 12.23 15.48 -12.91
C ASP A 171 12.71 16.02 -14.24
N PHE A 172 13.70 15.37 -14.87
CA PHE A 172 14.17 15.69 -16.20
C PHE A 172 13.06 15.54 -17.25
N VAL A 173 12.38 14.40 -17.27
CA VAL A 173 11.31 14.12 -18.24
C VAL A 173 10.12 15.07 -18.04
N VAL A 174 9.77 15.39 -16.81
CA VAL A 174 8.69 16.32 -16.44
C VAL A 174 8.98 17.74 -16.89
N THR A 175 10.25 18.16 -16.97
CA THR A 175 10.65 19.50 -17.46
C THR A 175 10.20 19.75 -18.90
N PHE A 176 10.02 18.71 -19.72
CA PHE A 176 9.54 18.80 -21.10
C PHE A 176 8.05 18.50 -21.26
N ALA A 177 7.33 18.31 -20.15
CA ALA A 177 5.92 17.99 -20.15
C ALA A 177 5.05 19.26 -20.08
N ASP A 178 3.83 19.17 -20.59
CA ASP A 178 2.82 20.23 -20.41
C ASP A 178 2.43 20.38 -18.94
N ASP A 179 2.07 21.59 -18.53
CA ASP A 179 1.67 21.89 -17.13
C ASP A 179 0.57 20.98 -16.59
N SER A 180 -0.39 20.62 -17.45
CA SER A 180 -1.47 19.68 -17.08
C SER A 180 -0.95 18.30 -16.71
N ASN A 181 0.10 17.82 -17.37
CA ASN A 181 0.74 16.55 -17.10
C ASN A 181 1.49 16.56 -15.77
N ILE A 182 2.13 17.70 -15.48
CA ILE A 182 2.84 17.92 -14.21
C ILE A 182 1.85 17.85 -13.03
N VAL A 183 0.72 18.56 -13.14
CA VAL A 183 -0.33 18.57 -12.12
C VAL A 183 -0.93 17.16 -11.94
N ASN A 184 -1.21 16.47 -13.03
CA ASN A 184 -1.77 15.11 -12.97
C ASN A 184 -0.80 14.11 -12.33
N LEU A 185 0.48 14.16 -12.67
CA LEU A 185 1.51 13.33 -12.06
C LEU A 185 1.69 13.64 -10.56
N HIS A 186 1.66 14.93 -10.21
CA HIS A 186 1.73 15.35 -8.81
C HIS A 186 0.56 14.79 -8.02
N ASN A 187 -0.67 14.98 -8.50
CA ASN A 187 -1.88 14.45 -7.87
C ASN A 187 -1.87 12.92 -7.75
N TRP A 188 -1.39 12.23 -8.80
CA TRP A 188 -1.22 10.79 -8.75
C TRP A 188 -0.22 10.37 -7.67
N SER A 189 0.92 11.08 -7.56
CA SER A 189 1.99 10.75 -6.61
C SER A 189 1.61 10.98 -5.15
N LEU A 190 0.66 11.87 -4.87
CA LEU A 190 0.11 12.06 -3.52
C LEU A 190 -0.70 10.85 -3.04
N GLY A 191 -1.19 10.05 -3.98
CA GLY A 191 -2.10 8.94 -3.72
C GLY A 191 -3.51 9.41 -3.38
N SER A 192 -4.49 8.69 -3.85
CA SER A 192 -5.91 8.98 -3.57
C SER A 192 -6.72 7.70 -3.63
N PHE A 193 -7.64 7.58 -2.69
CA PHE A 193 -8.70 6.57 -2.74
C PHE A 193 -9.95 7.08 -3.46
N SER A 194 -9.95 8.32 -4.00
CA SER A 194 -11.06 8.87 -4.76
C SER A 194 -11.24 8.14 -6.08
N GLY A 195 -12.49 7.86 -6.45
CA GLY A 195 -12.81 7.21 -7.72
C GLY A 195 -12.53 5.71 -7.78
N ILE A 196 -12.28 5.06 -6.65
CA ILE A 196 -12.16 3.60 -6.58
C ILE A 196 -13.54 2.97 -6.78
N SER A 197 -13.63 2.04 -7.75
CA SER A 197 -14.81 1.23 -8.02
C SER A 197 -14.79 -0.09 -7.26
N TRP A 198 -15.96 -0.75 -7.15
CA TRP A 198 -16.07 -2.10 -6.58
C TRP A 198 -15.24 -3.14 -7.34
N GLU A 199 -15.14 -3.01 -8.65
CA GLU A 199 -14.29 -3.88 -9.47
C GLU A 199 -12.82 -3.82 -9.03
N GLN A 200 -12.31 -2.62 -8.82
CA GLN A 200 -10.95 -2.41 -8.33
C GLN A 200 -10.76 -2.95 -6.90
N VAL A 201 -11.76 -2.77 -6.02
CA VAL A 201 -11.74 -3.35 -4.66
C VAL A 201 -11.66 -4.87 -4.71
N GLN A 202 -12.43 -5.52 -5.59
CA GLN A 202 -12.40 -6.99 -5.74
C GLN A 202 -11.04 -7.49 -6.19
N VAL A 203 -10.44 -6.84 -7.21
CA VAL A 203 -9.10 -7.22 -7.70
C VAL A 203 -8.05 -7.01 -6.62
N MET A 204 -8.06 -5.86 -5.93
CA MET A 204 -7.15 -5.59 -4.81
C MET A 204 -7.31 -6.59 -3.68
N SER A 205 -8.57 -6.94 -3.33
CA SER A 205 -8.85 -7.94 -2.29
C SER A 205 -8.26 -9.31 -2.66
N GLY A 206 -8.43 -9.73 -3.91
CA GLY A 206 -7.87 -10.98 -4.42
C GLY A 206 -6.34 -11.00 -4.36
N LEU A 207 -5.68 -9.92 -4.78
CA LEU A 207 -4.22 -9.80 -4.75
C LEU A 207 -3.68 -9.79 -3.32
N VAL A 208 -4.32 -9.03 -2.43
CA VAL A 208 -3.91 -8.98 -1.01
C VAL A 208 -4.16 -10.32 -0.33
N ALA A 209 -5.29 -10.97 -0.58
CA ALA A 209 -5.56 -12.30 -0.03
C ALA A 209 -4.54 -13.33 -0.50
N ALA A 210 -4.19 -13.35 -1.79
CA ALA A 210 -3.14 -14.21 -2.32
C ALA A 210 -1.78 -13.94 -1.67
N ALA A 211 -1.41 -12.65 -1.51
CA ALA A 211 -0.17 -12.27 -0.83
C ALA A 211 -0.15 -12.71 0.64
N VAL A 212 -1.26 -12.52 1.36
CA VAL A 212 -1.39 -12.98 2.77
C VAL A 212 -1.26 -14.48 2.88
N LEU A 213 -1.89 -15.25 1.98
CA LEU A 213 -1.76 -16.72 1.96
C LEU A 213 -0.31 -17.17 1.70
N LEU A 214 0.39 -16.52 0.77
CA LEU A 214 1.81 -16.80 0.51
C LEU A 214 2.68 -16.48 1.73
N VAL A 215 2.47 -15.33 2.36
CA VAL A 215 3.20 -14.95 3.59
C VAL A 215 2.90 -15.94 4.72
N PHE A 216 1.65 -16.35 4.87
CA PHE A 216 1.26 -17.36 5.86
C PHE A 216 1.93 -18.70 5.60
N ALA A 217 1.99 -19.16 4.35
CA ALA A 217 2.70 -20.38 3.97
C ALA A 217 4.21 -20.30 4.30
N MET A 218 4.79 -19.08 4.20
CA MET A 218 6.20 -18.82 4.53
C MET A 218 6.44 -18.38 5.98
N SER A 219 5.43 -18.45 6.84
CA SER A 219 5.50 -17.91 8.22
C SER A 219 6.61 -18.53 9.06
N LYS A 220 6.91 -19.83 8.87
CA LYS A 220 8.00 -20.51 9.57
C LYS A 220 9.37 -19.98 9.16
N GLN A 221 9.58 -19.79 7.85
CA GLN A 221 10.82 -19.23 7.30
C GLN A 221 11.03 -17.79 7.78
N ILE A 222 9.98 -16.97 7.70
CA ILE A 222 9.99 -15.58 8.18
C ILE A 222 10.30 -15.53 9.67
N GLY A 223 9.69 -16.41 10.48
CA GLY A 223 9.95 -16.52 11.91
C GLY A 223 11.41 -16.91 12.22
N ALA A 224 12.01 -17.80 11.42
CA ALA A 224 13.42 -18.16 11.55
C ALA A 224 14.34 -16.95 11.26
N TYR A 225 14.03 -16.15 10.24
CA TYR A 225 14.78 -14.93 9.93
C TYR A 225 14.72 -13.86 11.03
N GLN A 226 13.63 -13.78 11.77
CA GLN A 226 13.52 -12.87 12.93
C GLN A 226 14.53 -13.19 14.04
N LEU A 227 14.96 -14.46 14.14
CA LEU A 227 15.97 -14.91 15.10
C LEU A 227 17.41 -14.70 14.61
N GLY A 228 17.57 -14.23 13.38
CA GLY A 228 18.87 -13.93 12.75
C GLY A 228 19.22 -14.87 11.59
N GLU A 229 19.99 -14.34 10.61
CA GLU A 229 20.36 -15.06 9.39
C GLU A 229 21.12 -16.37 9.67
N ASN A 230 22.03 -16.37 10.65
CA ASN A 230 22.79 -17.57 11.01
C ASN A 230 21.88 -18.66 11.58
N TYR A 231 20.85 -18.27 12.33
CA TYR A 231 19.88 -19.22 12.86
C TYR A 231 19.01 -19.79 11.74
N ALA A 232 18.51 -18.94 10.83
CA ALA A 232 17.72 -19.37 9.68
C ALA A 232 18.50 -20.39 8.81
N ARG A 233 19.77 -20.11 8.50
CA ARG A 233 20.66 -21.04 7.76
C ARG A 233 20.85 -22.37 8.49
N SER A 234 20.98 -22.37 9.83
CA SER A 234 21.13 -23.60 10.60
C SER A 234 19.86 -24.45 10.61
N MET A 235 18.70 -23.84 10.38
CA MET A 235 17.39 -24.50 10.29
C MET A 235 17.03 -24.93 8.85
N GLY A 236 17.93 -24.72 7.88
CA GLY A 236 17.72 -25.10 6.48
C GLY A 236 16.84 -24.16 5.68
N VAL A 237 16.75 -22.91 6.09
CA VAL A 237 15.98 -21.84 5.43
C VAL A 237 16.92 -20.94 4.61
#